data_4c1f7c82f6c6c50b23dde8e5c2cdd66b
#
_entry.id   4c1f7c82f6c6c50b23dde8e5c2cdd66b
#
_cell.length_a   1.000
_cell.length_b   1.000
_cell.length_c   1.000
_cell.angle_alpha   90.00
_cell.angle_beta   90.00
_cell.angle_gamma   90.00
#
_symmetry.space_group_name_H-M   'P 1'
#
loop_
_entity.id
_entity.type
_entity.pdbx_description
1 polymer ?
#
loop_
_entity_poly.entity_id
_entity_poly.type
_entity_poly.pdbx_seq_one_letter_code
_entity_poly.pdbx_strand_id
1 'polypeptide(L)'
;MSDTPHDPQTGTTPRFLGQSTGLPASPEEAELDYVPNPREGSLYMVRFSAPEFTSLCPVTGQPDFAHLVIDYAPQATIVESKSLKLFLGSFRNHCGFHEDVTVGIGQRLFDEMA
;
A
#
# COMPACT_ATOMS: atom_id res chain seq x y z
N MET A 1 -21.51 1.51 -8.67
CA MET A 1 -21.11 1.18 -8.95
C MET A 1 -20.75 0.39 -9.53
N SER A 2 -20.37 0.05 -10.03
CA SER A 2 -20.15 -0.71 -10.48
C SER A 2 -19.29 -1.18 -10.86
N ASP A 3 -19.12 -1.66 -10.84
CA ASP A 3 -18.25 -2.23 -11.08
C ASP A 3 -18.09 -2.84 -12.19
N THR A 4 -17.45 -2.36 -13.03
CA THR A 4 -17.09 -2.94 -14.19
C THR A 4 -16.25 -4.04 -13.90
N PRO A 5 -16.59 -5.13 -14.30
CA PRO A 5 -15.75 -6.25 -14.14
C PRO A 5 -14.53 -6.00 -14.89
N HIS A 6 -13.46 -6.02 -14.25
CA HIS A 6 -12.28 -5.97 -15.00
C HIS A 6 -12.05 -7.31 -15.62
N ASP A 7 -11.12 -7.32 -16.50
CA ASP A 7 -10.80 -8.47 -17.27
C ASP A 7 -10.14 -9.53 -16.42
N PRO A 8 -10.73 -10.66 -16.25
CA PRO A 8 -10.21 -11.67 -15.33
C PRO A 8 -9.18 -12.57 -15.93
N GLN A 9 -8.58 -12.22 -17.07
CA GLN A 9 -7.87 -13.14 -17.79
C GLN A 9 -6.69 -13.65 -17.20
N THR A 10 -6.00 -12.97 -16.36
CA THR A 10 -4.69 -13.43 -15.97
C THR A 10 -4.50 -13.26 -14.52
N GLY A 11 -3.63 -14.06 -13.94
CA GLY A 11 -3.25 -13.91 -12.57
C GLY A 11 -2.39 -12.69 -12.29
N THR A 12 -1.99 -11.97 -13.33
CA THR A 12 -1.22 -10.76 -13.12
C THR A 12 -2.08 -9.52 -13.02
N THR A 13 -3.38 -9.63 -13.24
CA THR A 13 -4.26 -8.48 -13.12
C THR A 13 -4.52 -8.18 -11.65
N PRO A 14 -4.22 -6.96 -11.19
CA PRO A 14 -4.45 -6.63 -9.79
C PRO A 14 -5.92 -6.72 -9.44
N ARG A 15 -6.17 -7.22 -8.23
CA ARG A 15 -7.54 -7.50 -7.78
C ARG A 15 -8.39 -6.25 -7.66
N PHE A 16 -7.78 -5.10 -7.34
CA PHE A 16 -8.54 -3.90 -7.04
C PHE A 16 -8.59 -2.91 -8.19
N LEU A 17 -7.79 -3.14 -9.22
CA LEU A 17 -7.72 -2.23 -10.33
C LEU A 17 -9.04 -2.27 -11.11
N GLY A 18 -9.63 -1.10 -11.33
CA GLY A 18 -10.88 -1.00 -12.07
C GLY A 18 -12.13 -1.35 -11.28
N GLN A 19 -11.99 -1.63 -9.99
CA GLN A 19 -13.11 -1.97 -9.14
C GLN A 19 -13.35 -0.88 -8.10
N SER A 20 -14.60 -0.76 -7.69
CA SER A 20 -14.95 0.10 -6.58
C SER A 20 -14.72 -0.69 -5.29
N THR A 21 -13.85 -0.19 -4.44
CA THR A 21 -13.44 -0.90 -3.24
C THR A 21 -13.40 0.06 -2.07
N GLY A 22 -13.99 -0.34 -0.94
CA GLY A 22 -13.89 0.43 0.29
C GLY A 22 -12.54 0.25 0.94
N LEU A 23 -12.24 1.10 1.92
CA LEU A 23 -11.00 0.96 2.66
C LEU A 23 -11.07 -0.24 3.62
N PRO A 24 -9.98 -0.98 3.76
CA PRO A 24 -9.92 -2.03 4.78
C PRO A 24 -10.11 -1.43 6.18
N ALA A 25 -10.62 -2.24 7.09
CA ALA A 25 -10.89 -1.78 8.45
C ALA A 25 -9.61 -1.58 9.24
N SER A 26 -8.55 -2.33 8.93
CA SER A 26 -7.29 -2.25 9.65
C SER A 26 -6.13 -2.61 8.71
N PRO A 27 -4.90 -2.22 9.05
CA PRO A 27 -3.75 -2.62 8.23
C PRO A 27 -3.57 -4.12 8.14
N GLU A 28 -3.95 -4.87 9.19
CA GLU A 28 -3.83 -6.32 9.18
C GLU A 28 -4.77 -6.95 8.17
N GLU A 29 -5.93 -6.33 7.92
CA GLU A 29 -6.89 -6.85 6.95
C GLU A 29 -6.58 -6.41 5.53
N ALA A 30 -5.75 -5.41 5.37
CA ALA A 30 -5.43 -4.90 4.05
C ALA A 30 -4.55 -5.89 3.30
N GLU A 31 -4.82 -6.03 2.01
CA GLU A 31 -4.02 -6.88 1.14
C GLU A 31 -3.38 -6.02 0.07
N LEU A 32 -2.14 -6.36 -0.24
CA LEU A 32 -1.38 -5.66 -1.27
C LEU A 32 -1.26 -6.56 -2.49
N ASP A 33 -1.37 -5.94 -3.65
CA ASP A 33 -1.17 -6.64 -4.92
C ASP A 33 0.20 -6.30 -5.45
N TYR A 34 0.81 -7.28 -6.11
CA TYR A 34 2.12 -7.12 -6.72
C TYR A 34 2.03 -7.60 -8.16
N VAL A 35 2.68 -6.90 -9.05
CA VAL A 35 2.68 -7.27 -10.47
C VAL A 35 4.13 -7.45 -10.92
N PRO A 36 4.34 -8.18 -12.03
CA PRO A 36 5.71 -8.37 -12.51
C PRO A 36 6.37 -7.03 -12.81
N ASN A 37 7.65 -6.95 -12.46
CA ASN A 37 8.44 -5.75 -12.77
C ASN A 37 8.66 -5.67 -14.27
N PRO A 38 8.15 -4.63 -14.95
CA PRO A 38 8.28 -4.52 -16.41
C PRO A 38 9.70 -4.24 -16.87
N ARG A 39 10.61 -3.91 -15.95
CA ARG A 39 12.00 -3.63 -16.26
C ARG A 39 12.92 -4.46 -15.38
N GLU A 40 12.55 -5.71 -15.17
CA GLU A 40 13.38 -6.63 -14.39
C GLU A 40 14.76 -6.71 -15.03
N GLY A 41 15.79 -6.67 -14.19
CA GLY A 41 17.18 -6.65 -14.67
C GLY A 41 17.76 -5.26 -14.77
N SER A 42 16.93 -4.23 -14.70
CA SER A 42 17.41 -2.83 -14.68
C SER A 42 17.36 -2.33 -13.24
N LEU A 43 18.37 -1.56 -12.86
CA LEU A 43 18.37 -0.93 -11.54
C LEU A 43 17.70 0.42 -11.65
N TYR A 44 16.60 0.59 -10.95
CA TYR A 44 15.91 1.87 -10.88
C TYR A 44 15.18 1.99 -9.54
N MET A 45 14.79 3.20 -9.21
CA MET A 45 14.15 3.51 -7.94
C MET A 45 12.70 3.91 -8.19
N VAL A 46 11.78 3.37 -7.40
CA VAL A 46 10.39 3.79 -7.40
C VAL A 46 10.14 4.61 -6.15
N ARG A 47 9.50 5.76 -6.30
CA ARG A 47 9.08 6.56 -5.17
C ARG A 47 7.58 6.72 -5.16
N PHE A 48 6.97 6.44 -4.01
CA PHE A 48 5.57 6.69 -3.76
C PHE A 48 5.45 7.72 -2.64
N SER A 49 4.64 8.75 -2.86
CA SER A 49 4.50 9.84 -1.90
C SER A 49 3.05 9.95 -1.47
N ALA A 50 2.80 9.97 -0.17
CA ALA A 50 1.47 10.07 0.40
C ALA A 50 1.45 11.20 1.42
N PRO A 51 1.19 12.44 0.98
CA PRO A 51 1.22 13.59 1.90
C PRO A 51 0.03 13.62 2.85
N GLU A 52 -1.00 12.84 2.56
CA GLU A 52 -2.21 12.82 3.37
C GLU A 52 -2.27 11.63 4.32
N PHE A 53 -1.17 10.95 4.58
CA PHE A 53 -1.17 9.78 5.46
C PHE A 53 -1.69 10.15 6.85
N THR A 54 -2.56 9.31 7.40
CA THR A 54 -3.20 9.56 8.68
C THR A 54 -3.24 8.27 9.50
N SER A 55 -2.88 8.39 10.78
CA SER A 55 -3.08 7.33 11.77
C SER A 55 -3.64 8.00 13.02
N LEU A 56 -3.77 7.25 14.10
CA LEU A 56 -4.26 7.82 15.36
C LEU A 56 -3.15 7.78 16.39
N CYS A 57 -3.05 8.88 17.12
CA CYS A 57 -2.09 8.96 18.22
C CYS A 57 -2.51 7.97 19.32
N PRO A 58 -1.63 7.08 19.77
CA PRO A 58 -2.02 6.10 20.79
C PRO A 58 -2.25 6.70 22.16
N VAL A 59 -1.81 7.94 22.37
CA VAL A 59 -2.00 8.61 23.65
C VAL A 59 -3.33 9.38 23.67
N THR A 60 -3.63 10.14 22.60
CA THR A 60 -4.79 11.02 22.59
C THR A 60 -5.95 10.46 21.77
N GLY A 61 -5.70 9.49 20.90
CA GLY A 61 -6.72 8.96 20.00
C GLY A 61 -7.08 9.92 18.87
N GLN A 62 -6.36 11.01 18.72
CA GLN A 62 -6.65 12.01 17.70
C GLN A 62 -5.90 11.71 16.42
N PRO A 63 -6.38 12.23 15.28
CA PRO A 63 -5.66 12.05 14.01
C PRO A 63 -4.26 12.59 14.06
N ASP A 64 -3.34 11.85 13.47
CA ASP A 64 -1.92 12.15 13.48
C ASP A 64 -1.47 12.10 12.02
N PHE A 65 -1.16 13.26 11.46
CA PHE A 65 -0.91 13.40 10.03
C PHE A 65 0.58 13.30 9.72
N ALA A 66 0.89 12.77 8.56
CA ALA A 66 2.26 12.66 8.12
C ALA A 66 2.36 12.69 6.61
N HIS A 67 3.52 13.09 6.11
CA HIS A 67 3.87 12.92 4.72
C HIS A 67 4.74 11.68 4.63
N LEU A 68 4.19 10.63 4.05
CA LEU A 68 4.89 9.36 3.94
C LEU A 68 5.54 9.25 2.58
N VAL A 69 6.81 8.85 2.56
CA VAL A 69 7.54 8.60 1.33
C VAL A 69 8.08 7.18 1.39
N ILE A 70 7.82 6.42 0.33
CA ILE A 70 8.32 5.07 0.19
C ILE A 70 9.22 5.04 -1.04
N ASP A 71 10.49 4.67 -0.82
CA ASP A 71 11.45 4.49 -1.91
C ASP A 71 11.88 3.03 -1.94
N TYR A 72 11.87 2.42 -3.12
CA TYR A 72 12.37 1.05 -3.21
C TYR A 72 12.94 0.79 -4.60
N ALA A 73 13.85 -0.18 -4.66
CA ALA A 73 14.42 -0.64 -5.92
C ALA A 73 13.83 -2.03 -6.19
N PRO A 74 12.91 -2.14 -7.15
CA PRO A 74 12.24 -3.41 -7.39
C PRO A 74 13.16 -4.44 -8.04
N GLN A 75 12.89 -5.70 -7.72
CA GLN A 75 13.54 -6.82 -8.40
C GLN A 75 12.54 -7.52 -9.30
N ALA A 76 11.90 -8.57 -8.82
CA ALA A 76 10.97 -9.34 -9.64
C ALA A 76 9.59 -8.69 -9.75
N THR A 77 9.17 -7.95 -8.74
CA THR A 77 7.81 -7.39 -8.69
C THR A 77 7.82 -5.94 -8.28
N ILE A 78 6.74 -5.25 -8.64
CA ILE A 78 6.44 -3.92 -8.12
C ILE A 78 5.10 -4.00 -7.40
N VAL A 79 4.91 -3.11 -6.40
CA VAL A 79 3.63 -3.05 -5.70
C VAL A 79 2.64 -2.27 -6.56
N GLU A 80 1.41 -2.76 -6.63
CA GLU A 80 0.36 -2.09 -7.39
C GLU A 80 -0.15 -0.89 -6.60
N SER A 81 -0.21 0.27 -7.23
CA SER A 81 -0.38 1.53 -6.51
C SER A 81 -1.75 1.70 -5.86
N LYS A 82 -2.82 1.15 -6.46
CA LYS A 82 -4.14 1.26 -5.84
C LYS A 82 -4.22 0.43 -4.57
N SER A 83 -3.67 -0.79 -4.59
CA SER A 83 -3.64 -1.62 -3.39
C SER A 83 -2.79 -0.98 -2.30
N LEU A 84 -1.68 -0.34 -2.69
CA LEU A 84 -0.86 0.38 -1.74
C LEU A 84 -1.63 1.54 -1.12
N LYS A 85 -2.37 2.29 -1.93
CA LYS A 85 -3.17 3.40 -1.42
C LYS A 85 -4.22 2.93 -0.42
N LEU A 86 -4.88 1.80 -0.72
CA LEU A 86 -5.88 1.25 0.20
C LEU A 86 -5.23 0.77 1.49
N PHE A 87 -4.06 0.15 1.39
CA PHE A 87 -3.31 -0.27 2.57
C PHE A 87 -2.95 0.93 3.44
N LEU A 88 -2.42 1.99 2.84
CA LEU A 88 -2.05 3.17 3.60
C LEU A 88 -3.28 3.84 4.22
N GLY A 89 -4.41 3.87 3.50
CA GLY A 89 -5.65 4.41 4.03
C GLY A 89 -6.21 3.62 5.19
N SER A 90 -5.86 2.34 5.30
CA SER A 90 -6.34 1.50 6.38
C SER A 90 -5.81 1.91 7.75
N PHE A 91 -4.77 2.73 7.78
CA PHE A 91 -4.20 3.20 9.04
C PHE A 91 -5.02 4.33 9.70
N ARG A 92 -6.02 4.87 9.01
CA ARG A 92 -6.73 6.05 9.50
C ARG A 92 -7.35 5.85 10.87
N ASN A 93 -7.70 4.62 11.24
CA ASN A 93 -8.25 4.30 12.55
C ASN A 93 -7.31 3.43 13.38
N HIS A 94 -6.06 3.34 12.97
CA HIS A 94 -5.08 2.49 13.64
C HIS A 94 -4.25 3.33 14.58
N CYS A 95 -4.21 2.97 15.86
CA CYS A 95 -3.40 3.66 16.85
C CYS A 95 -1.97 3.14 16.78
N GLY A 96 -1.03 4.03 16.60
CA GLY A 96 0.38 3.65 16.56
C GLY A 96 1.27 4.88 16.50
N PHE A 97 2.44 4.77 17.11
CA PHE A 97 3.45 5.81 16.97
C PHE A 97 3.97 5.81 15.54
N HIS A 98 4.32 7.00 15.04
CA HIS A 98 4.83 7.13 13.67
C HIS A 98 6.03 6.24 13.42
N GLU A 99 6.90 6.10 14.42
CA GLU A 99 8.09 5.27 14.27
C GLU A 99 7.75 3.81 14.05
N ASP A 100 6.80 3.30 14.80
CA ASP A 100 6.39 1.90 14.66
C ASP A 100 5.64 1.67 13.36
N VAL A 101 4.75 2.59 13.00
CA VAL A 101 3.99 2.50 11.76
C VAL A 101 4.94 2.54 10.56
N THR A 102 5.92 3.42 10.59
CA THR A 102 6.88 3.56 9.50
C THR A 102 7.68 2.27 9.29
N VAL A 103 8.21 1.71 10.37
CA VAL A 103 8.98 0.47 10.29
C VAL A 103 8.08 -0.67 9.81
N GLY A 104 6.86 -0.73 10.33
CA GLY A 104 5.92 -1.80 9.94
C GLY A 104 5.56 -1.77 8.47
N ILE A 105 5.33 -0.59 7.92
CA ILE A 105 5.03 -0.46 6.49
C ILE A 105 6.22 -0.93 5.66
N GLY A 106 7.41 -0.46 5.99
CA GLY A 106 8.61 -0.85 5.26
C GLY A 106 8.89 -2.33 5.33
N GLN A 107 8.74 -2.91 6.51
CA GLN A 107 8.99 -4.34 6.70
C GLN A 107 8.00 -5.19 5.92
N ARG A 108 6.72 -4.81 5.93
CA ARG A 108 5.73 -5.58 5.19
C ARG A 108 6.00 -5.57 3.69
N LEU A 109 6.30 -4.38 3.14
CA LEU A 109 6.60 -4.29 1.71
C LEU A 109 7.85 -5.08 1.36
N PHE A 110 8.88 -4.98 2.19
CA PHE A 110 10.12 -5.71 1.96
C PHE A 110 9.86 -7.23 1.96
N ASP A 111 9.14 -7.72 2.96
CA ASP A 111 8.90 -9.15 3.09
C ASP A 111 8.06 -9.69 1.93
N GLU A 112 7.07 -8.92 1.49
CA GLU A 112 6.16 -9.40 0.45
C GLU A 112 6.76 -9.30 -0.94
N MET A 113 7.68 -8.36 -1.17
CA MET A 113 8.31 -8.21 -2.48
C MET A 113 9.61 -9.00 -2.62
N ALA A 114 10.16 -9.49 -1.53
CA ALA A 114 11.46 -10.17 -1.57
C ALA A 114 11.39 -11.53 -2.25
#